data_ceb137db634d970be8f6e9f5b81342dd
#
_entry.id   ceb137db634d970be8f6e9f5b81342dd
#
_cell.length_a   1.000
_cell.length_b   1.000
_cell.length_c   1.000
_cell.angle_alpha   90.00
_cell.angle_beta   90.00
_cell.angle_gamma   90.00
#
_symmetry.space_group_name_H-M   'P 1'
#
loop_
_entity.id
_entity.type
_entity.pdbx_description
1 polymer ?
#
loop_
_entity_poly.entity_id
_entity_poly.type
_entity_poly.pdbx_seq_one_letter_code
_entity_poly.pdbx_strand_id
1 'polypeptide(L)'
;QIVAIRALFCILVISIIGQGAKKVLLLPRRTVILFSIRGMCLVIAMYLFFISLASLPLSTVVSIFFISPLLITVLSSIVLKEKIGIHRVTSVIVALIGVMFVMKPGTSEFHPEMLFALGSAISYAIFQIFTRSLKSDGNLPALIAIQHLCYFFSALPLLVFNWSGGLSSTGNMSFDFLLRATVLPTVMEVIYIAICAGTVLFLSLASSFAYR
;
A
#
# COMPACT_ATOMS: atom_id res chain seq x y z
N GLN A 1 -0.57 -14.59 -3.11
CA GLN A 1 -0.06 -15.53 -2.09
C GLN A 1 0.83 -14.82 -1.06
N ILE A 2 1.94 -14.25 -1.49
CA ILE A 2 2.92 -13.56 -0.62
C ILE A 2 2.24 -12.57 0.33
N VAL A 3 1.30 -11.76 -0.19
CA VAL A 3 0.58 -10.75 0.60
C VAL A 3 -0.28 -11.39 1.68
N ALA A 4 -0.98 -12.49 1.38
CA ALA A 4 -1.84 -13.18 2.33
C ALA A 4 -1.04 -13.86 3.45
N ILE A 5 0.04 -14.59 3.09
CA ILE A 5 0.92 -15.28 4.04
C ILE A 5 1.59 -14.24 4.94
N ARG A 6 2.11 -13.16 4.36
CA ARG A 6 2.69 -12.04 5.10
C ARG A 6 1.69 -11.40 6.05
N ALA A 7 0.47 -11.14 5.60
CA ALA A 7 -0.57 -10.54 6.43
C ALA A 7 -0.95 -11.43 7.61
N LEU A 8 -1.11 -12.75 7.39
CA LEU A 8 -1.33 -13.72 8.46
C LEU A 8 -0.21 -13.71 9.49
N PHE A 9 1.05 -13.75 9.04
CA PHE A 9 2.19 -13.70 9.94
C PHE A 9 2.21 -12.42 10.78
N CYS A 10 1.97 -11.26 10.16
CA CYS A 10 1.88 -9.99 10.88
C CYS A 10 0.73 -9.97 11.90
N ILE A 11 -0.45 -10.51 11.56
CA ILE A 11 -1.59 -10.59 12.47
C ILE A 11 -1.26 -11.47 13.67
N LEU A 12 -0.62 -12.63 13.46
CA LEU A 12 -0.20 -13.53 14.54
C LEU A 12 0.78 -12.82 15.48
N VAL A 13 1.82 -12.18 14.94
CA VAL A 13 2.83 -11.47 15.74
C VAL A 13 2.20 -10.33 16.53
N ILE A 14 1.33 -9.52 15.93
CA ILE A 14 0.65 -8.40 16.61
C ILE A 14 -0.30 -8.92 17.71
N SER A 15 -0.96 -10.07 17.47
CA SER A 15 -1.85 -10.68 18.45
C SER A 15 -1.09 -11.17 19.68
N ILE A 16 0.12 -11.71 19.47
CA ILE A 16 0.99 -12.22 20.56
C ILE A 16 1.61 -11.06 21.34
N ILE A 17 2.22 -10.10 20.64
CA ILE A 17 3.01 -9.04 21.28
C ILE A 17 2.13 -7.94 21.90
N GLY A 18 1.05 -7.55 21.26
CA GLY A 18 0.32 -6.32 21.56
C GLY A 18 -1.14 -6.47 21.97
N GLN A 19 -1.65 -7.69 22.14
CA GLN A 19 -3.11 -7.88 22.35
C GLN A 19 -3.97 -7.14 21.30
N GLY A 20 -3.44 -6.98 20.08
CA GLY A 20 -4.04 -6.18 19.02
C GLY A 20 -5.48 -6.58 18.71
N ALA A 21 -5.77 -7.89 18.67
CA ALA A 21 -7.11 -8.39 18.41
C ALA A 21 -8.12 -7.98 19.51
N LYS A 22 -7.73 -8.06 20.80
CA LYS A 22 -8.57 -7.63 21.92
C LYS A 22 -8.83 -6.12 21.89
N LYS A 23 -7.82 -5.33 21.55
CA LYS A 23 -7.95 -3.88 21.43
C LYS A 23 -8.84 -3.45 20.26
N VAL A 24 -8.84 -4.17 19.15
CA VAL A 24 -9.74 -3.91 18.01
C VAL A 24 -11.20 -4.08 18.42
N LEU A 25 -11.54 -5.12 19.19
CA LEU A 25 -12.90 -5.37 19.66
C LEU A 25 -13.44 -4.30 20.61
N LEU A 26 -12.55 -3.60 21.32
CA LEU A 26 -12.91 -2.53 22.27
C LEU A 26 -13.06 -1.16 21.61
N LEU A 27 -12.73 -1.04 20.30
CA LEU A 27 -12.82 0.24 19.59
C LEU A 27 -14.26 0.59 19.19
N PRO A 28 -14.65 1.86 19.24
CA PRO A 28 -15.94 2.30 18.73
C PRO A 28 -16.02 2.05 17.21
N ARG A 29 -17.19 1.67 16.72
CA ARG A 29 -17.43 1.32 15.29
C ARG A 29 -16.90 2.41 14.34
N ARG A 30 -17.07 3.68 14.69
CA ARG A 30 -16.58 4.81 13.87
C ARG A 30 -15.07 4.76 13.68
N THR A 31 -14.30 4.49 14.74
CA THR A 31 -12.84 4.38 14.68
C THR A 31 -12.40 3.17 13.84
N VAL A 32 -13.08 2.03 13.98
CA VAL A 32 -12.82 0.83 13.17
C VAL A 32 -13.02 1.13 11.69
N ILE A 33 -14.13 1.80 11.32
CA ILE A 33 -14.41 2.18 9.93
C ILE A 33 -13.32 3.09 9.38
N LEU A 34 -12.91 4.13 10.12
CA LEU A 34 -11.86 5.05 9.70
C LEU A 34 -10.51 4.35 9.53
N PHE A 35 -10.15 3.46 10.44
CA PHE A 35 -8.93 2.64 10.34
C PHE A 35 -8.99 1.67 9.16
N SER A 36 -10.17 1.12 8.86
CA SER A 36 -10.38 0.24 7.71
C SER A 36 -10.27 1.01 6.38
N ILE A 37 -10.87 2.19 6.26
CA ILE A 37 -10.74 3.06 5.07
C ILE A 37 -9.27 3.40 4.83
N ARG A 38 -8.55 3.80 5.88
CA ARG A 38 -7.10 4.03 5.81
C ARG A 38 -6.37 2.78 5.33
N GLY A 39 -6.66 1.61 5.91
CA GLY A 39 -6.05 0.34 5.53
C GLY A 39 -6.32 -0.02 4.06
N MET A 40 -7.54 0.19 3.58
CA MET A 40 -7.92 -0.05 2.19
C MET A 40 -7.19 0.87 1.21
N CYS A 41 -6.95 2.13 1.55
CA CYS A 41 -6.13 3.01 0.71
C CYS A 41 -4.71 2.44 0.50
N LEU A 42 -4.11 1.88 1.54
CA LEU A 42 -2.80 1.25 1.43
C LEU A 42 -2.85 -0.06 0.63
N VAL A 43 -3.90 -0.85 0.78
CA VAL A 43 -4.15 -2.06 -0.02
C VAL A 43 -4.24 -1.71 -1.50
N ILE A 44 -5.05 -0.71 -1.86
CA ILE A 44 -5.21 -0.23 -3.23
C ILE A 44 -3.86 0.24 -3.79
N ALA A 45 -3.12 1.06 -3.02
CA ALA A 45 -1.80 1.52 -3.42
C ALA A 45 -0.87 0.35 -3.77
N MET A 46 -0.87 -0.69 -2.94
CA MET A 46 -0.02 -1.86 -3.14
C MET A 46 -0.43 -2.66 -4.38
N TYR A 47 -1.72 -2.92 -4.58
CA TYR A 47 -2.17 -3.64 -5.77
C TYR A 47 -1.85 -2.88 -7.06
N LEU A 48 -2.12 -1.57 -7.11
CA LEU A 48 -1.79 -0.73 -8.26
C LEU A 48 -0.29 -0.71 -8.55
N PHE A 49 0.55 -0.67 -7.50
CA PHE A 49 2.00 -0.76 -7.64
C PHE A 49 2.45 -2.07 -8.27
N PHE A 50 1.93 -3.20 -7.79
CA PHE A 50 2.29 -4.52 -8.32
C PHE A 50 1.74 -4.77 -9.73
N ILE A 51 0.53 -4.27 -10.05
CA ILE A 51 -0.04 -4.32 -11.40
C ILE A 51 0.86 -3.57 -12.38
N SER A 52 1.33 -2.38 -12.00
CA SER A 52 2.26 -1.60 -12.80
C SER A 52 3.61 -2.32 -12.99
N LEU A 53 4.12 -2.93 -11.92
CA LEU A 53 5.39 -3.66 -11.93
C LEU A 53 5.35 -4.94 -12.79
N ALA A 54 4.18 -5.51 -13.01
CA ALA A 54 4.02 -6.68 -13.87
C ALA A 54 4.33 -6.40 -15.35
N SER A 55 4.13 -5.15 -15.79
CA SER A 55 4.28 -4.74 -17.20
C SER A 55 5.44 -3.77 -17.44
N LEU A 56 5.93 -3.11 -16.40
CA LEU A 56 6.94 -2.05 -16.50
C LEU A 56 8.20 -2.38 -15.71
N PRO A 57 9.36 -1.87 -16.14
CA PRO A 57 10.59 -1.96 -15.35
C PRO A 57 10.45 -1.32 -13.98
N LEU A 58 11.05 -1.93 -12.96
CA LEU A 58 11.04 -1.44 -11.58
C LEU A 58 11.50 0.03 -11.47
N SER A 59 12.52 0.40 -12.23
CA SER A 59 13.05 1.77 -12.26
C SER A 59 11.99 2.80 -12.66
N THR A 60 11.19 2.51 -13.68
CA THR A 60 10.10 3.38 -14.15
C THR A 60 9.01 3.51 -13.09
N VAL A 61 8.54 2.38 -12.55
CA VAL A 61 7.47 2.35 -11.54
C VAL A 61 7.89 3.11 -10.28
N VAL A 62 9.11 2.90 -9.79
CA VAL A 62 9.64 3.58 -8.60
C VAL A 62 9.83 5.07 -8.86
N SER A 63 10.32 5.47 -10.04
CA SER A 63 10.47 6.87 -10.41
C SER A 63 9.14 7.62 -10.39
N ILE A 64 8.07 7.02 -10.93
CA ILE A 64 6.73 7.60 -10.87
C ILE A 64 6.22 7.64 -9.43
N PHE A 65 6.45 6.58 -8.65
CA PHE A 65 6.00 6.50 -7.26
C PHE A 65 6.66 7.55 -6.36
N PHE A 66 7.87 8.03 -6.70
CA PHE A 66 8.55 9.11 -5.95
C PHE A 66 7.81 10.45 -5.97
N ILE A 67 6.74 10.60 -6.74
CA ILE A 67 5.83 11.75 -6.61
C ILE A 67 5.04 11.72 -5.28
N SER A 68 4.92 10.56 -4.63
CA SER A 68 4.09 10.39 -3.43
C SER A 68 4.42 11.35 -2.27
N PRO A 69 5.68 11.65 -1.89
CA PRO A 69 5.98 12.61 -0.84
C PRO A 69 5.48 14.03 -1.15
N LEU A 70 5.43 14.37 -2.43
CA LEU A 70 4.98 15.68 -2.90
C LEU A 70 3.46 15.75 -2.88
N LEU A 71 2.78 14.69 -3.31
CA LEU A 71 1.33 14.55 -3.17
C LEU A 71 0.90 14.61 -1.70
N ILE A 72 1.67 13.99 -0.78
CA ILE A 72 1.43 14.10 0.66
C ILE A 72 1.52 15.57 1.11
N THR A 73 2.49 16.31 0.63
CA THR A 73 2.65 17.74 0.96
C THR A 73 1.47 18.56 0.47
N VAL A 74 1.02 18.36 -0.77
CA VAL A 74 -0.15 19.04 -1.33
C VAL A 74 -1.41 18.69 -0.56
N LEU A 75 -1.67 17.40 -0.36
CA LEU A 75 -2.85 16.93 0.37
C LEU A 75 -2.85 17.40 1.84
N SER A 76 -1.69 17.46 2.50
CA SER A 76 -1.61 17.97 3.88
C SER A 76 -2.06 19.43 3.97
N SER A 77 -1.72 20.24 2.98
CA SER A 77 -2.17 21.63 2.95
C SER A 77 -3.68 21.77 2.76
N ILE A 78 -4.27 20.93 1.89
CA ILE A 78 -5.71 20.99 1.60
C ILE A 78 -6.52 20.40 2.74
N VAL A 79 -6.15 19.20 3.22
CA VAL A 79 -6.95 18.44 4.20
C VAL A 79 -6.66 18.87 5.62
N LEU A 80 -5.38 19.07 5.98
CA LEU A 80 -4.96 19.46 7.34
C LEU A 80 -4.83 20.98 7.49
N LYS A 81 -5.04 21.74 6.40
CA LYS A 81 -4.92 23.21 6.36
C LYS A 81 -3.54 23.70 6.85
N GLU A 82 -2.50 22.90 6.60
CA GLU A 82 -1.13 23.28 6.91
C GLU A 82 -0.63 24.34 5.90
N LYS A 83 0.07 25.36 6.39
CA LYS A 83 0.68 26.38 5.52
C LYS A 83 1.89 25.76 4.81
N ILE A 84 1.86 25.75 3.48
CA ILE A 84 2.99 25.29 2.65
C ILE A 84 3.86 26.49 2.33
N GLY A 85 5.17 26.37 2.64
CA GLY A 85 6.16 27.34 2.20
C GLY A 85 6.43 27.25 0.69
N ILE A 86 6.88 28.36 0.09
CA ILE A 86 7.14 28.45 -1.36
C ILE A 86 8.13 27.36 -1.85
N HIS A 87 9.13 27.01 -1.04
CA HIS A 87 10.09 25.96 -1.38
C HIS A 87 9.43 24.58 -1.57
N ARG A 88 8.38 24.27 -0.79
CA ARG A 88 7.62 23.01 -0.97
C ARG A 88 6.77 23.05 -2.24
N VAL A 89 6.20 24.21 -2.58
CA VAL A 89 5.44 24.39 -3.82
C VAL A 89 6.34 24.20 -5.04
N THR A 90 7.52 24.83 -5.05
CA THR A 90 8.49 24.68 -6.16
C THR A 90 8.94 23.22 -6.31
N SER A 91 9.20 22.51 -5.20
CA SER A 91 9.56 21.07 -5.24
C SER A 91 8.45 20.22 -5.86
N VAL A 92 7.17 20.51 -5.58
CA VAL A 92 6.03 19.83 -6.19
C VAL A 92 6.01 20.04 -7.71
N ILE A 93 6.20 21.28 -8.17
CA ILE A 93 6.21 21.60 -9.60
C ILE A 93 7.35 20.88 -10.31
N VAL A 94 8.57 20.92 -9.76
CA VAL A 94 9.75 20.25 -10.33
C VAL A 94 9.52 18.74 -10.44
N ALA A 95 8.91 18.11 -9.42
CA ALA A 95 8.65 16.69 -9.46
C ALA A 95 7.55 16.32 -10.46
N LEU A 96 6.49 17.13 -10.59
CA LEU A 96 5.47 16.91 -11.63
C LEU A 96 6.12 16.95 -13.03
N ILE A 97 7.00 17.93 -13.27
CA ILE A 97 7.77 17.99 -14.52
C ILE A 97 8.62 16.74 -14.70
N GLY A 98 9.32 16.29 -13.65
CA GLY A 98 10.13 15.06 -13.69
C GLY A 98 9.29 13.82 -14.05
N VAL A 99 8.11 13.65 -13.46
CA VAL A 99 7.21 12.54 -13.80
C VAL A 99 6.72 12.63 -15.25
N MET A 100 6.41 13.83 -15.76
CA MET A 100 6.05 14.02 -17.17
C MET A 100 7.18 13.57 -18.11
N PHE A 101 8.44 13.86 -17.78
CA PHE A 101 9.59 13.38 -18.54
C PHE A 101 9.73 11.86 -18.52
N VAL A 102 9.43 11.21 -17.39
CA VAL A 102 9.47 9.73 -17.27
C VAL A 102 8.32 9.09 -18.02
N MET A 103 7.12 9.63 -17.89
CA MET A 103 5.91 9.05 -18.51
C MET A 103 5.82 9.32 -20.00
N LYS A 104 6.42 10.41 -20.50
CA LYS A 104 6.38 10.85 -21.90
C LYS A 104 4.99 10.76 -22.53
N PRO A 105 3.95 11.39 -21.95
CA PRO A 105 2.58 11.27 -22.43
C PRO A 105 2.48 11.81 -23.86
N GLY A 106 1.78 11.07 -24.73
CA GLY A 106 1.60 11.43 -26.14
C GLY A 106 2.70 10.91 -27.08
N THR A 107 3.65 10.16 -26.59
CA THR A 107 4.66 9.47 -27.41
C THR A 107 4.39 7.97 -27.51
N SER A 108 5.06 7.26 -28.41
CA SER A 108 4.99 5.80 -28.51
C SER A 108 5.56 5.06 -27.28
N GLU A 109 6.29 5.75 -26.42
CA GLU A 109 6.86 5.20 -25.19
C GLU A 109 5.90 5.27 -24.00
N PHE A 110 4.74 5.92 -24.16
CA PHE A 110 3.72 5.97 -23.14
C PHE A 110 2.99 4.64 -23.00
N HIS A 111 3.14 3.99 -21.87
CA HIS A 111 2.42 2.78 -21.50
C HIS A 111 1.27 3.12 -20.53
N PRO A 112 0.02 2.76 -20.84
CA PRO A 112 -1.13 3.02 -19.95
C PRO A 112 -0.94 2.47 -18.54
N GLU A 113 -0.13 1.44 -18.37
CA GLU A 113 0.23 0.83 -17.09
C GLU A 113 0.98 1.80 -16.15
N MET A 114 1.56 2.87 -16.68
CA MET A 114 2.17 3.94 -15.89
C MET A 114 1.13 4.68 -15.04
N LEU A 115 -0.13 4.72 -15.49
CA LEU A 115 -1.23 5.30 -14.72
C LEU A 115 -1.51 4.52 -13.44
N PHE A 116 -1.26 3.20 -13.42
CA PHE A 116 -1.38 2.42 -12.18
C PHE A 116 -0.30 2.81 -11.17
N ALA A 117 0.94 3.08 -11.61
CA ALA A 117 1.99 3.59 -10.72
C ALA A 117 1.63 4.96 -10.13
N LEU A 118 1.06 5.86 -10.94
CA LEU A 118 0.59 7.16 -10.48
C LEU A 118 -0.60 7.02 -9.50
N GLY A 119 -1.56 6.16 -9.82
CA GLY A 119 -2.69 5.83 -8.94
C GLY A 119 -2.23 5.25 -7.60
N SER A 120 -1.18 4.41 -7.63
CA SER A 120 -0.54 3.90 -6.42
C SER A 120 0.04 5.02 -5.55
N ALA A 121 0.77 5.98 -6.15
CA ALA A 121 1.34 7.12 -5.44
C ALA A 121 0.25 8.01 -4.80
N ILE A 122 -0.86 8.25 -5.52
CA ILE A 122 -2.01 9.01 -5.01
C ILE A 122 -2.66 8.27 -3.83
N SER A 123 -2.95 6.97 -3.97
CA SER A 123 -3.58 6.17 -2.92
C SER A 123 -2.69 6.09 -1.67
N TYR A 124 -1.37 6.00 -1.86
CA TYR A 124 -0.41 6.04 -0.76
C TYR A 124 -0.37 7.41 -0.08
N ALA A 125 -0.45 8.50 -0.83
CA ALA A 125 -0.52 9.84 -0.27
C ALA A 125 -1.79 10.03 0.59
N ILE A 126 -2.93 9.57 0.11
CA ILE A 126 -4.21 9.58 0.86
C ILE A 126 -4.05 8.77 2.16
N PHE A 127 -3.50 7.55 2.10
CA PHE A 127 -3.21 6.74 3.28
C PHE A 127 -2.38 7.50 4.32
N GLN A 128 -1.33 8.21 3.89
CA GLN A 128 -0.46 8.98 4.80
C GLN A 128 -1.19 10.17 5.43
N ILE A 129 -2.05 10.84 4.69
CA ILE A 129 -2.89 11.93 5.24
C ILE A 129 -3.86 11.39 6.27
N PHE A 130 -4.54 10.27 6.01
CA PHE A 130 -5.39 9.60 7.00
C PHE A 130 -4.60 9.21 8.25
N THR A 131 -3.36 8.73 8.08
CA THR A 131 -2.49 8.39 9.22
C THR A 131 -2.20 9.61 10.09
N ARG A 132 -1.93 10.77 9.49
CA ARG A 132 -1.71 12.03 10.22
C ARG A 132 -2.99 12.57 10.86
N SER A 133 -4.11 12.51 10.15
CA SER A 133 -5.40 13.03 10.60
C SER A 133 -5.99 12.23 11.77
N LEU A 134 -5.82 10.93 11.73
CA LEU A 134 -6.31 10.00 12.74
C LEU A 134 -5.36 9.89 13.94
N LYS A 135 -4.70 10.97 14.37
CA LYS A 135 -3.80 10.99 15.54
C LYS A 135 -4.24 9.91 16.51
N SER A 136 -3.48 8.84 16.58
CA SER A 136 -3.94 7.62 17.24
C SER A 136 -4.05 7.88 18.74
N ASP A 137 -5.26 7.87 19.26
CA ASP A 137 -5.58 7.97 20.70
C ASP A 137 -5.01 6.77 21.49
N GLY A 138 -3.70 6.49 21.33
CA GLY A 138 -2.99 5.43 22.04
C GLY A 138 -3.22 3.99 21.55
N ASN A 139 -4.06 3.76 20.52
CA ASN A 139 -4.40 2.41 20.02
C ASN A 139 -3.59 1.98 18.78
N LEU A 140 -2.28 2.27 18.78
CA LEU A 140 -1.35 1.87 17.71
C LEU A 140 -1.44 0.37 17.32
N PRO A 141 -1.47 -0.58 18.29
CA PRO A 141 -1.57 -1.99 17.92
C PRO A 141 -2.85 -2.33 17.18
N ALA A 142 -3.98 -1.71 17.55
CA ALA A 142 -5.26 -1.93 16.87
C ALA A 142 -5.26 -1.35 15.45
N LEU A 143 -4.64 -0.17 15.26
CA LEU A 143 -4.51 0.46 13.94
C LEU A 143 -3.69 -0.42 12.98
N ILE A 144 -2.58 -0.99 13.45
CA ILE A 144 -1.74 -1.89 12.68
C ILE A 144 -2.46 -3.23 12.42
N ALA A 145 -3.16 -3.77 13.43
CA ALA A 145 -3.93 -5.00 13.27
C ALA A 145 -5.02 -4.86 12.20
N ILE A 146 -5.80 -3.78 12.23
CA ILE A 146 -6.84 -3.51 11.22
C ILE A 146 -6.23 -3.37 9.82
N GLN A 147 -5.09 -2.70 9.70
CA GLN A 147 -4.38 -2.59 8.42
C GLN A 147 -4.02 -3.97 7.84
N HIS A 148 -3.48 -4.88 8.65
CA HIS A 148 -3.12 -6.22 8.20
C HIS A 148 -4.36 -7.10 7.95
N LEU A 149 -5.45 -6.89 8.69
CA LEU A 149 -6.76 -7.50 8.39
C LEU A 149 -7.27 -7.06 7.02
N CYS A 150 -7.16 -5.78 6.66
CA CYS A 150 -7.51 -5.31 5.32
C CYS A 150 -6.69 -6.02 4.23
N TYR A 151 -5.37 -6.19 4.43
CA TYR A 151 -4.54 -6.96 3.52
C TYR A 151 -4.98 -8.41 3.40
N PHE A 152 -5.25 -9.05 4.52
CA PHE A 152 -5.67 -10.45 4.53
C PHE A 152 -7.00 -10.64 3.79
N PHE A 153 -8.03 -9.85 4.15
CA PHE A 153 -9.33 -9.95 3.51
C PHE A 153 -9.32 -9.58 2.03
N SER A 154 -8.47 -8.65 1.61
CA SER A 154 -8.32 -8.32 0.20
C SER A 154 -7.60 -9.41 -0.60
N ALA A 155 -6.71 -10.18 0.02
CA ALA A 155 -6.00 -11.28 -0.62
C ALA A 155 -6.81 -12.59 -0.67
N LEU A 156 -7.79 -12.77 0.24
CA LEU A 156 -8.62 -13.98 0.31
C LEU A 156 -9.36 -14.30 -1.01
N PRO A 157 -10.09 -13.37 -1.64
CA PRO A 157 -10.78 -13.63 -2.90
C PRO A 157 -9.82 -14.10 -3.99
N LEU A 158 -8.65 -13.47 -4.10
CA LEU A 158 -7.62 -13.84 -5.06
C LEU A 158 -7.03 -15.23 -4.78
N LEU A 159 -6.85 -15.57 -3.51
CA LEU A 159 -6.38 -16.90 -3.12
C LEU A 159 -7.39 -17.99 -3.47
N VAL A 160 -8.66 -17.81 -3.12
CA VAL A 160 -9.73 -18.77 -3.40
C VAL A 160 -9.92 -18.93 -4.91
N PHE A 161 -9.93 -17.81 -5.63
CA PHE A 161 -10.12 -17.81 -7.07
C PHE A 161 -8.96 -18.48 -7.82
N ASN A 162 -7.73 -18.20 -7.41
CA ASN A 162 -6.53 -18.76 -8.04
C ASN A 162 -6.24 -20.20 -7.61
N TRP A 163 -6.82 -20.67 -6.49
CA TRP A 163 -6.72 -22.07 -6.05
C TRP A 163 -7.44 -23.03 -7.01
N SER A 164 -8.52 -22.60 -7.63
CA SER A 164 -9.29 -23.37 -8.60
C SER A 164 -8.68 -23.46 -10.01
N GLY A 165 -7.42 -23.02 -10.18
CA GLY A 165 -6.68 -23.16 -11.44
C GLY A 165 -6.46 -21.87 -12.21
N GLY A 166 -6.93 -20.73 -11.69
CA GLY A 166 -6.81 -19.42 -12.33
C GLY A 166 -7.67 -19.30 -13.60
N LEU A 167 -7.76 -18.08 -14.14
CA LEU A 167 -8.35 -17.85 -15.46
C LEU A 167 -7.26 -18.06 -16.55
N SER A 168 -7.70 -18.54 -17.71
CA SER A 168 -6.90 -18.51 -18.92
C SER A 168 -6.42 -17.09 -19.20
N SER A 169 -5.17 -16.98 -19.70
CA SER A 169 -4.52 -15.69 -20.03
C SER A 169 -5.49 -14.73 -20.72
N THR A 170 -5.62 -13.52 -20.15
CA THR A 170 -6.45 -12.44 -20.70
C THR A 170 -5.72 -11.66 -21.80
N GLY A 171 -4.45 -12.00 -22.06
CA GLY A 171 -3.59 -11.30 -23.02
C GLY A 171 -3.00 -10.00 -22.50
N ASN A 172 -3.32 -9.61 -21.25
CA ASN A 172 -2.73 -8.44 -20.61
C ASN A 172 -1.88 -8.88 -19.40
N MET A 173 -0.56 -8.65 -19.46
CA MET A 173 0.41 -9.07 -18.44
C MET A 173 0.03 -8.61 -17.02
N SER A 174 -0.54 -7.42 -16.89
CA SER A 174 -0.92 -6.86 -15.59
C SER A 174 -2.05 -7.65 -14.92
N PHE A 175 -3.06 -8.06 -15.70
CA PHE A 175 -4.17 -8.85 -15.16
C PHE A 175 -3.79 -10.32 -15.00
N ASP A 176 -2.99 -10.87 -15.93
CA ASP A 176 -2.49 -12.24 -15.83
C ASP A 176 -1.62 -12.44 -14.59
N PHE A 177 -0.89 -11.40 -14.16
CA PHE A 177 -0.15 -11.42 -12.89
C PHE A 177 -1.06 -11.63 -11.67
N LEU A 178 -2.22 -10.96 -11.61
CA LEU A 178 -3.19 -11.11 -10.52
C LEU A 178 -3.91 -12.46 -10.53
N LEU A 179 -4.14 -13.01 -11.72
CA LEU A 179 -4.91 -14.23 -11.95
C LEU A 179 -4.05 -15.49 -12.03
N ARG A 180 -2.75 -15.37 -11.82
CA ARG A 180 -1.80 -16.48 -11.82
C ARG A 180 -2.17 -17.53 -10.78
N ALA A 181 -2.14 -18.81 -11.18
CA ALA A 181 -2.38 -19.94 -10.30
C ALA A 181 -1.49 -19.89 -9.03
N THR A 182 -2.06 -20.31 -7.91
CA THR A 182 -1.34 -20.38 -6.64
C THR A 182 -0.39 -21.57 -6.65
N VAL A 183 0.88 -21.31 -6.35
CA VAL A 183 1.92 -22.34 -6.17
C VAL A 183 2.30 -22.38 -4.69
N LEU A 184 2.45 -23.56 -4.11
CA LEU A 184 2.92 -23.68 -2.73
C LEU A 184 4.34 -23.11 -2.63
N PRO A 185 4.60 -22.19 -1.68
CA PRO A 185 5.92 -21.60 -1.54
C PRO A 185 6.93 -22.63 -1.04
N THR A 186 8.14 -22.55 -1.54
CA THR A 186 9.28 -23.31 -1.03
C THR A 186 9.69 -22.81 0.35
N VAL A 187 10.44 -23.64 1.11
CA VAL A 187 10.90 -23.27 2.45
C VAL A 187 11.70 -21.95 2.43
N MET A 188 12.53 -21.74 1.42
CA MET A 188 13.30 -20.49 1.28
C MET A 188 12.41 -19.29 1.04
N GLU A 189 11.36 -19.42 0.22
CA GLU A 189 10.39 -18.36 0.00
C GLU A 189 9.61 -18.00 1.26
N VAL A 190 9.26 -19.00 2.09
CA VAL A 190 8.64 -18.77 3.40
C VAL A 190 9.55 -17.95 4.31
N ILE A 191 10.86 -18.26 4.35
CA ILE A 191 11.84 -17.51 5.14
C ILE A 191 11.91 -16.06 4.64
N TYR A 192 11.99 -15.82 3.32
CA TYR A 192 11.98 -14.46 2.77
C TYR A 192 10.68 -13.71 3.09
N ILE A 193 9.54 -14.38 3.02
CA ILE A 193 8.24 -13.79 3.40
C ILE A 193 8.22 -13.40 4.88
N ALA A 194 8.76 -14.24 5.76
CA ALA A 194 8.84 -13.96 7.19
C ALA A 194 9.75 -12.75 7.49
N ILE A 195 10.91 -12.66 6.83
CA ILE A 195 11.82 -11.50 6.95
C ILE A 195 11.11 -10.22 6.45
N CYS A 196 10.46 -10.28 5.28
CA CYS A 196 9.68 -9.16 4.75
C CYS A 196 8.53 -8.76 5.67
N ALA A 197 7.86 -9.72 6.29
CA ALA A 197 6.80 -9.45 7.25
C ALA A 197 7.32 -8.74 8.50
N GLY A 198 8.46 -9.18 9.03
CA GLY A 198 9.14 -8.54 10.16
C GLY A 198 9.55 -7.09 9.87
N THR A 199 10.13 -6.84 8.69
CA THR A 199 10.52 -5.48 8.28
C THR A 199 9.31 -4.56 8.09
N VAL A 200 8.23 -5.04 7.47
CA VAL A 200 7.00 -4.26 7.28
C VAL A 200 6.34 -3.96 8.63
N LEU A 201 6.32 -4.91 9.55
CA LEU A 201 5.80 -4.71 10.89
C LEU A 201 6.62 -3.66 11.65
N PHE A 202 7.95 -3.78 11.62
CA PHE A 202 8.85 -2.81 12.24
C PHE A 202 8.65 -1.40 11.67
N LEU A 203 8.58 -1.26 10.34
CA LEU A 203 8.32 0.02 9.68
C LEU A 203 6.94 0.60 10.03
N SER A 204 5.92 -0.25 10.13
CA SER A 204 4.57 0.17 10.53
C SER A 204 4.53 0.68 11.97
N LEU A 205 5.24 0.02 12.88
CA LEU A 205 5.40 0.46 14.26
C LEU A 205 6.20 1.77 14.30
N ALA A 206 7.36 1.83 13.66
CA ALA A 206 8.22 3.02 13.64
C ALA A 206 7.49 4.25 13.08
N SER A 207 6.80 4.11 11.94
CA SER A 207 6.01 5.19 11.36
C SER A 207 4.89 5.66 12.28
N SER A 208 4.24 4.72 12.95
CA SER A 208 3.16 5.03 13.89
C SER A 208 3.67 5.73 15.16
N PHE A 209 4.88 5.41 15.62
CA PHE A 209 5.54 6.15 16.71
C PHE A 209 5.98 7.55 16.29
N ALA A 210 6.48 7.71 15.06
CA ALA A 210 6.94 9.00 14.55
C ALA A 210 5.82 10.04 14.41
N TYR A 211 4.56 9.61 14.29
CA TYR A 211 3.38 10.49 14.21
C TYR A 211 2.64 10.68 15.54
N ARG A 212 3.21 10.19 16.64
CA ARG A 212 2.64 10.34 17.97
C ARG A 212 3.12 11.65 18.64
#